data_df32e1a0c4f1230f6c7795f670aca999
#
_entry.id   df32e1a0c4f1230f6c7795f670aca999
#
_cell.length_a   1.000
_cell.length_b   1.000
_cell.length_c   1.000
_cell.angle_alpha   90.00
_cell.angle_beta   90.00
_cell.angle_gamma   90.00
#
_symmetry.space_group_name_H-M   'P 1'
#
loop_
_entity.id
_entity.type
_entity.pdbx_description
1 polymer ?
#
loop_
_entity_poly.entity_id
_entity_poly.type
_entity_poly.pdbx_seq_one_letter_code
_entity_poly.pdbx_strand_id
1 'polypeptide(L)'
;MAESIVSLTYGTALYEAARELGKEEELLIEVKQLALIVKAYEQFAAFLNSPAIMAKEKQAAVKHIMQDSFSPEMIHFVYVLIDKGRTAEIRKIAKQYIRLYDEERGIAEGKVFSVVQLKPDQIQKFAAEMSRLLRKQIKLENRVDQSLIGGIKIQVGGKMIDQSYKGDLERLRKELENQ
;
A
#
# COMPACT_ATOMS: atom_id res chain seq x y z
N MET A 1 -4.65 1.80 11.83
CA MET A 1 -5.19 0.44 12.01
C MET A 1 -3.99 -0.49 12.17
N ALA A 2 -3.94 -1.25 13.25
CA ALA A 2 -2.86 -2.20 13.49
C ALA A 2 -2.78 -3.21 12.32
N GLU A 3 -1.58 -3.42 11.79
CA GLU A 3 -1.33 -4.45 10.80
C GLU A 3 -1.58 -5.81 11.46
N SER A 4 -2.36 -6.66 10.79
CA SER A 4 -2.63 -8.01 11.28
C SER A 4 -1.33 -8.82 11.23
N ILE A 5 -0.97 -9.53 12.30
CA ILE A 5 0.19 -10.44 12.32
C ILE A 5 0.13 -11.40 11.12
N VAL A 6 -1.06 -11.84 10.75
CA VAL A 6 -1.29 -12.71 9.59
C VAL A 6 -0.83 -12.03 8.29
N SER A 7 -1.23 -10.78 8.05
CA SER A 7 -0.85 -10.07 6.83
C SER A 7 0.65 -9.80 6.75
N LEU A 8 1.30 -9.54 7.88
CA LEU A 8 2.76 -9.42 7.95
C LEU A 8 3.43 -10.74 7.59
N THR A 9 3.03 -11.86 8.23
CA THR A 9 3.65 -13.17 7.99
C THR A 9 3.51 -13.62 6.54
N TYR A 10 2.30 -13.59 5.98
CA TYR A 10 2.08 -14.05 4.60
C TYR A 10 2.68 -13.09 3.56
N GLY A 11 2.65 -11.78 3.79
CA GLY A 11 3.27 -10.82 2.89
C GLY A 11 4.79 -10.92 2.87
N THR A 12 5.42 -11.15 4.03
CA THR A 12 6.86 -11.39 4.13
C THR A 12 7.24 -12.71 3.47
N ALA A 13 6.52 -13.81 3.75
CA ALA A 13 6.79 -15.11 3.13
C ALA A 13 6.68 -15.06 1.59
N LEU A 14 5.66 -14.38 1.05
CA LEU A 14 5.53 -14.22 -0.40
C LEU A 14 6.70 -13.39 -0.98
N TYR A 15 7.13 -12.34 -0.29
CA TYR A 15 8.24 -11.50 -0.73
C TYR A 15 9.58 -12.26 -0.71
N GLU A 16 9.85 -13.01 0.36
CA GLU A 16 11.04 -13.87 0.48
C GLU A 16 11.08 -14.94 -0.61
N ALA A 17 9.97 -15.62 -0.86
CA ALA A 17 9.86 -16.58 -1.96
C ALA A 17 10.08 -15.93 -3.33
N ALA A 18 9.53 -14.74 -3.57
CA ALA A 18 9.76 -13.96 -4.79
C ALA A 18 11.23 -13.63 -4.98
N ARG A 19 11.91 -13.23 -3.90
CA ARG A 19 13.34 -12.90 -3.90
C ARG A 19 14.21 -14.12 -4.18
N GLU A 20 13.92 -15.26 -3.59
CA GLU A 20 14.63 -16.51 -3.86
C GLU A 20 14.52 -16.93 -5.34
N LEU A 21 13.38 -16.63 -5.98
CA LEU A 21 13.13 -16.94 -7.38
C LEU A 21 13.62 -15.84 -8.34
N GLY A 22 14.05 -14.68 -7.84
CA GLY A 22 14.40 -13.52 -8.65
C GLY A 22 13.22 -12.91 -9.42
N LYS A 23 12.01 -13.03 -8.87
CA LYS A 23 10.73 -12.63 -9.49
C LYS A 23 10.01 -11.51 -8.72
N GLU A 24 10.74 -10.70 -7.94
CA GLU A 24 10.14 -9.70 -7.06
C GLU A 24 9.30 -8.67 -7.82
N GLU A 25 9.76 -8.26 -9.00
CA GLU A 25 9.07 -7.25 -9.81
C GLU A 25 7.84 -7.83 -10.53
N GLU A 26 7.95 -9.05 -11.05
CA GLU A 26 6.85 -9.78 -11.67
C GLU A 26 5.72 -9.98 -10.66
N LEU A 27 6.03 -10.56 -9.50
CA LEU A 27 5.06 -10.78 -8.43
C LEU A 27 4.52 -9.48 -7.81
N LEU A 28 5.29 -8.37 -7.84
CA LEU A 28 4.76 -7.06 -7.42
C LEU A 28 3.59 -6.61 -8.30
N ILE A 29 3.70 -6.80 -9.61
CA ILE A 29 2.64 -6.44 -10.56
C ILE A 29 1.41 -7.30 -10.27
N GLU A 30 1.59 -8.60 -10.13
CA GLU A 30 0.51 -9.54 -9.87
C GLU A 30 -0.16 -9.31 -8.51
N VAL A 31 0.59 -9.05 -7.46
CA VAL A 31 0.08 -8.69 -6.14
C VAL A 31 -0.80 -7.45 -6.20
N LYS A 32 -0.37 -6.41 -6.93
CA LYS A 32 -1.16 -5.20 -7.14
C LYS A 32 -2.45 -5.49 -7.92
N GLN A 33 -2.37 -6.29 -8.99
CA GLN A 33 -3.53 -6.68 -9.77
C GLN A 33 -4.54 -7.48 -8.93
N LEU A 34 -4.08 -8.47 -8.18
CA LEU A 34 -4.93 -9.26 -7.28
C LEU A 34 -5.64 -8.38 -6.24
N ALA A 35 -4.92 -7.45 -5.62
CA ALA A 35 -5.50 -6.52 -4.66
C ALA A 35 -6.57 -5.60 -5.29
N LEU A 36 -6.37 -5.17 -6.54
CA LEU A 36 -7.34 -4.38 -7.29
C LEU A 36 -8.57 -5.21 -7.66
N ILE A 37 -8.40 -6.46 -8.12
CA ILE A 37 -9.49 -7.38 -8.44
C ILE A 37 -10.37 -7.61 -7.21
N VAL A 38 -9.77 -7.97 -6.07
CA VAL A 38 -10.51 -8.20 -4.82
C VAL A 38 -11.20 -6.92 -4.32
N LYS A 39 -10.67 -5.74 -4.64
CA LYS A 39 -11.32 -4.46 -4.31
C LYS A 39 -12.47 -4.11 -5.25
N ALA A 40 -12.29 -4.35 -6.55
CA ALA A 40 -13.26 -3.97 -7.60
C ALA A 40 -14.44 -4.94 -7.68
N TYR A 41 -14.22 -6.22 -7.43
CA TYR A 41 -15.21 -7.28 -7.55
C TYR A 41 -15.60 -7.84 -6.18
N GLU A 42 -16.55 -7.19 -5.51
CA GLU A 42 -17.02 -7.61 -4.17
C GLU A 42 -17.57 -9.03 -4.18
N GLN A 43 -18.22 -9.47 -5.27
CA GLN A 43 -18.72 -10.83 -5.41
C GLN A 43 -17.61 -11.87 -5.42
N PHE A 44 -16.48 -11.59 -6.06
CA PHE A 44 -15.30 -12.47 -6.03
C PHE A 44 -14.69 -12.54 -4.62
N ALA A 45 -14.59 -11.41 -3.95
CA ALA A 45 -14.13 -11.38 -2.57
C ALA A 45 -15.08 -12.17 -1.63
N ALA A 46 -16.40 -12.02 -1.79
CA ALA A 46 -17.40 -12.76 -1.03
C ALA A 46 -17.32 -14.27 -1.31
N PHE A 47 -17.16 -14.67 -2.57
CA PHE A 47 -16.96 -16.06 -2.97
C PHE A 47 -15.72 -16.68 -2.27
N LEU A 48 -14.57 -16.02 -2.32
CA LEU A 48 -13.36 -16.49 -1.67
C LEU A 48 -13.51 -16.61 -0.14
N ASN A 49 -14.25 -15.71 0.47
CA ASN A 49 -14.42 -15.65 1.93
C ASN A 49 -15.59 -16.50 2.45
N SER A 50 -16.45 -17.02 1.57
CA SER A 50 -17.62 -17.81 1.96
C SER A 50 -17.21 -19.12 2.67
N PRO A 51 -17.68 -19.39 3.90
CA PRO A 51 -17.44 -20.65 4.56
C PRO A 51 -18.27 -21.82 3.98
N ALA A 52 -19.33 -21.49 3.22
CA ALA A 52 -20.21 -22.50 2.61
C ALA A 52 -19.63 -23.19 1.39
N ILE A 53 -18.57 -22.64 0.78
CA ILE A 53 -17.95 -23.14 -0.44
C ILE A 53 -16.65 -23.89 -0.06
N MET A 54 -16.49 -25.10 -0.55
CA MET A 54 -15.33 -25.92 -0.25
C MET A 54 -14.04 -25.34 -0.86
N ALA A 55 -12.90 -25.53 -0.19
CA ALA A 55 -11.60 -25.04 -0.64
C ALA A 55 -11.27 -25.51 -2.07
N LYS A 56 -11.56 -26.76 -2.41
CA LYS A 56 -11.33 -27.32 -3.75
C LYS A 56 -12.12 -26.60 -4.86
N GLU A 57 -13.36 -26.19 -4.58
CA GLU A 57 -14.19 -25.45 -5.52
C GLU A 57 -13.65 -24.04 -5.76
N LYS A 58 -13.22 -23.38 -4.68
CA LYS A 58 -12.55 -22.07 -4.75
C LYS A 58 -11.25 -22.13 -5.55
N GLN A 59 -10.42 -23.14 -5.30
CA GLN A 59 -9.16 -23.35 -6.03
C GLN A 59 -9.41 -23.62 -7.52
N ALA A 60 -10.41 -24.42 -7.87
CA ALA A 60 -10.78 -24.68 -9.26
C ALA A 60 -11.22 -23.39 -9.99
N ALA A 61 -12.05 -22.58 -9.33
CA ALA A 61 -12.47 -21.27 -9.87
C ALA A 61 -11.28 -20.31 -10.02
N VAL A 62 -10.44 -20.20 -9.01
CA VAL A 62 -9.22 -19.38 -9.05
C VAL A 62 -8.30 -19.81 -10.18
N LYS A 63 -8.07 -21.11 -10.36
CA LYS A 63 -7.29 -21.63 -11.48
C LYS A 63 -7.85 -21.17 -12.82
N HIS A 64 -9.14 -21.33 -13.02
CA HIS A 64 -9.80 -20.97 -14.29
C HIS A 64 -9.73 -19.49 -14.59
N ILE A 65 -9.84 -18.64 -13.56
CA ILE A 65 -9.84 -17.17 -13.72
C ILE A 65 -8.41 -16.63 -13.88
N MET A 66 -7.44 -17.21 -13.19
CA MET A 66 -6.10 -16.62 -13.05
C MET A 66 -5.03 -17.23 -13.96
N GLN A 67 -5.25 -18.42 -14.52
CA GLN A 67 -4.23 -19.19 -15.25
C GLN A 67 -3.60 -18.46 -16.44
N ASP A 68 -4.35 -17.54 -17.09
CA ASP A 68 -3.87 -16.83 -18.29
C ASP A 68 -3.23 -15.47 -17.97
N SER A 69 -3.32 -15.01 -16.72
CA SER A 69 -2.93 -13.65 -16.33
C SER A 69 -1.98 -13.59 -15.13
N PHE A 70 -1.78 -14.71 -14.44
CA PHE A 70 -0.97 -14.78 -13.23
C PHE A 70 0.01 -15.94 -13.30
N SER A 71 1.16 -15.78 -12.66
CA SER A 71 2.17 -16.82 -12.54
C SER A 71 1.66 -18.02 -11.72
N PRO A 72 2.23 -19.22 -11.94
CA PRO A 72 1.94 -20.37 -11.11
C PRO A 72 2.20 -20.14 -9.62
N GLU A 73 3.21 -19.34 -9.31
CA GLU A 73 3.59 -18.96 -7.94
C GLU A 73 2.49 -18.17 -7.25
N MET A 74 1.91 -17.20 -7.95
CA MET A 74 0.81 -16.40 -7.41
C MET A 74 -0.45 -17.24 -7.23
N ILE A 75 -0.79 -18.10 -8.19
CA ILE A 75 -1.92 -19.01 -8.08
C ILE A 75 -1.76 -19.94 -6.88
N HIS A 76 -0.56 -20.53 -6.69
CA HIS A 76 -0.24 -21.36 -5.53
C HIS A 76 -0.38 -20.59 -4.22
N PHE A 77 0.08 -19.34 -4.19
CA PHE A 77 -0.06 -18.50 -3.01
C PHE A 77 -1.53 -18.26 -2.65
N VAL A 78 -2.38 -18.00 -3.64
CA VAL A 78 -3.84 -17.88 -3.41
C VAL A 78 -4.45 -19.19 -2.89
N TYR A 79 -3.99 -20.34 -3.37
CA TYR A 79 -4.43 -21.64 -2.83
C TYR A 79 -4.09 -21.80 -1.35
N VAL A 80 -2.88 -21.42 -0.97
CA VAL A 80 -2.48 -21.42 0.46
C VAL A 80 -3.39 -20.53 1.29
N LEU A 81 -3.74 -19.33 0.79
CA LEU A 81 -4.66 -18.44 1.49
C LEU A 81 -6.07 -19.02 1.61
N ILE A 82 -6.56 -19.74 0.58
CA ILE A 82 -7.84 -20.43 0.61
C ILE A 82 -7.83 -21.54 1.66
N ASP A 83 -6.81 -22.40 1.65
CA ASP A 83 -6.68 -23.54 2.57
C ASP A 83 -6.58 -23.08 4.04
N LYS A 84 -5.93 -21.95 4.27
CA LYS A 84 -5.79 -21.36 5.61
C LYS A 84 -6.94 -20.43 6.00
N GLY A 85 -7.92 -20.20 5.13
CA GLY A 85 -9.05 -19.30 5.38
C GLY A 85 -8.61 -17.83 5.57
N ARG A 86 -7.57 -17.39 4.84
CA ARG A 86 -6.96 -16.04 4.97
C ARG A 86 -7.20 -15.14 3.77
N THR A 87 -8.13 -15.47 2.90
CA THR A 87 -8.46 -14.70 1.70
C THR A 87 -8.96 -13.29 1.99
N ALA A 88 -9.58 -13.04 3.13
CA ALA A 88 -9.98 -11.72 3.58
C ALA A 88 -8.79 -10.75 3.78
N GLU A 89 -7.59 -11.28 4.02
CA GLU A 89 -6.39 -10.48 4.28
C GLU A 89 -5.59 -10.14 3.01
N ILE A 90 -6.01 -10.59 1.81
CA ILE A 90 -5.28 -10.41 0.54
C ILE A 90 -4.82 -8.96 0.35
N ARG A 91 -5.68 -7.98 0.60
CA ARG A 91 -5.35 -6.55 0.42
C ARG A 91 -4.27 -6.06 1.39
N LYS A 92 -4.27 -6.56 2.61
CA LYS A 92 -3.26 -6.20 3.62
C LYS A 92 -1.94 -6.92 3.35
N ILE A 93 -2.02 -8.18 2.91
CA ILE A 93 -0.86 -8.97 2.46
C ILE A 93 -0.18 -8.28 1.28
N ALA A 94 -0.96 -7.86 0.28
CA ALA A 94 -0.44 -7.11 -0.85
C ALA A 94 0.28 -5.81 -0.42
N LYS A 95 -0.29 -5.08 0.53
CA LYS A 95 0.33 -3.87 1.08
C LYS A 95 1.67 -4.18 1.76
N GLN A 96 1.76 -5.27 2.50
CA GLN A 96 3.00 -5.69 3.16
C GLN A 96 4.08 -6.05 2.14
N TYR A 97 3.72 -6.81 1.08
CA TYR A 97 4.63 -7.13 -0.01
C TYR A 97 5.20 -5.87 -0.66
N ILE A 98 4.33 -4.93 -1.03
CA ILE A 98 4.72 -3.64 -1.65
C ILE A 98 5.67 -2.88 -0.72
N ARG A 99 5.38 -2.85 0.59
CA ARG A 99 6.23 -2.18 1.58
C ARG A 99 7.64 -2.76 1.60
N LEU A 100 7.77 -4.09 1.66
CA LEU A 100 9.07 -4.77 1.68
C LEU A 100 9.86 -4.52 0.38
N TYR A 101 9.17 -4.58 -0.76
CA TYR A 101 9.77 -4.28 -2.05
C TYR A 101 10.31 -2.85 -2.12
N ASP A 102 9.54 -1.87 -1.64
CA ASP A 102 9.94 -0.47 -1.61
C ASP A 102 11.07 -0.23 -0.58
N GLU A 103 11.02 -0.86 0.60
CA GLU A 103 12.06 -0.77 1.63
C GLU A 103 13.43 -1.26 1.13
N GLU A 104 13.47 -2.42 0.46
CA GLU A 104 14.72 -2.98 -0.07
C GLU A 104 15.33 -2.12 -1.18
N ARG A 105 14.49 -1.45 -1.98
CA ARG A 105 14.93 -0.51 -3.02
C ARG A 105 15.19 0.91 -2.52
N GLY A 106 15.13 1.12 -1.21
CA GLY A 106 15.34 2.44 -0.61
C GLY A 106 14.26 3.45 -0.97
N ILE A 107 13.08 2.98 -1.39
CA ILE A 107 11.93 3.82 -1.70
C ILE A 107 11.16 4.06 -0.39
N ALA A 108 11.00 5.31 -0.01
CA ALA A 108 10.20 5.67 1.15
C ALA A 108 8.82 6.15 0.73
N GLU A 109 7.78 5.56 1.34
CA GLU A 109 6.42 6.07 1.19
C GLU A 109 6.19 7.27 2.09
N GLY A 110 5.48 8.25 1.56
CA GLY A 110 5.05 9.43 2.30
C GLY A 110 3.62 9.83 1.97
N LYS A 111 3.11 10.77 2.74
CA LYS A 111 1.78 11.35 2.53
C LYS A 111 1.94 12.85 2.39
N VAL A 112 1.27 13.44 1.40
CA VAL A 112 1.08 14.88 1.28
C VAL A 112 -0.37 15.20 1.60
N PHE A 113 -0.57 15.99 2.63
CA PHE A 113 -1.88 16.51 3.04
C PHE A 113 -2.08 17.88 2.42
N SER A 114 -3.26 18.11 1.86
CA SER A 114 -3.66 19.36 1.19
C SER A 114 -5.15 19.58 1.35
N VAL A 115 -5.60 20.83 1.23
CA VAL A 115 -7.03 21.20 1.37
C VAL A 115 -7.87 20.62 0.21
N VAL A 116 -7.27 20.50 -0.98
CA VAL A 116 -7.91 19.97 -2.19
C VAL A 116 -7.09 18.84 -2.77
N GLN A 117 -7.72 18.01 -3.61
CA GLN A 117 -7.00 16.97 -4.33
C GLN A 117 -5.93 17.57 -5.25
N LEU A 118 -4.68 17.13 -5.07
CA LEU A 118 -3.55 17.57 -5.90
C LEU A 118 -3.56 16.84 -7.25
N LYS A 119 -3.10 17.53 -8.28
CA LYS A 119 -2.86 16.92 -9.61
C LYS A 119 -1.63 15.99 -9.54
N PRO A 120 -1.56 14.94 -10.38
CA PRO A 120 -0.41 14.04 -10.41
C PRO A 120 0.94 14.76 -10.55
N ASP A 121 1.03 15.78 -11.41
CA ASP A 121 2.26 16.56 -11.63
C ASP A 121 2.72 17.31 -10.36
N GLN A 122 1.78 17.79 -9.56
CA GLN A 122 2.09 18.44 -8.29
C GLN A 122 2.65 17.45 -7.27
N ILE A 123 2.04 16.26 -7.19
CA ILE A 123 2.51 15.19 -6.31
C ILE A 123 3.93 14.77 -6.70
N GLN A 124 4.20 14.62 -8.01
CA GLN A 124 5.54 14.28 -8.52
C GLN A 124 6.59 15.35 -8.17
N LYS A 125 6.24 16.63 -8.29
CA LYS A 125 7.15 17.74 -7.92
C LYS A 125 7.51 17.66 -6.44
N PHE A 126 6.53 17.52 -5.55
CA PHE A 126 6.78 17.37 -4.12
C PHE A 126 7.57 16.11 -3.80
N ALA A 127 7.29 14.99 -4.47
CA ALA A 127 8.07 13.76 -4.31
C ALA A 127 9.53 13.95 -4.73
N ALA A 128 9.80 14.65 -5.84
CA ALA A 128 11.15 14.96 -6.30
C ALA A 128 11.92 15.86 -5.33
N GLU A 129 11.28 16.91 -4.78
CA GLU A 129 11.87 17.78 -3.77
C GLU A 129 12.20 17.03 -2.49
N MET A 130 11.27 16.20 -2.01
CA MET A 130 11.48 15.34 -0.83
C MET A 130 12.59 14.31 -1.07
N SER A 131 12.65 13.73 -2.26
CA SER A 131 13.70 12.78 -2.63
C SER A 131 15.10 13.43 -2.58
N ARG A 132 15.20 14.67 -3.05
CA ARG A 132 16.45 15.46 -2.99
C ARG A 132 16.83 15.79 -1.53
N LEU A 133 15.85 16.20 -0.72
CA LEU A 133 16.06 16.60 0.67
C LEU A 133 16.44 15.41 1.55
N LEU A 134 15.78 14.26 1.38
CA LEU A 134 15.97 13.07 2.20
C LEU A 134 16.98 12.07 1.64
N ARG A 135 17.51 12.33 0.43
CA ARG A 135 18.45 11.46 -0.30
C ARG A 135 17.95 10.03 -0.46
N LYS A 136 16.63 9.89 -0.68
CA LYS A 136 15.93 8.62 -0.90
C LYS A 136 14.89 8.83 -1.97
N GLN A 137 14.56 7.79 -2.72
CA GLN A 137 13.41 7.86 -3.62
C GLN A 137 12.13 7.93 -2.80
N ILE A 138 11.31 8.96 -3.02
CA ILE A 138 10.07 9.18 -2.28
C ILE A 138 8.87 8.98 -3.19
N LYS A 139 7.90 8.18 -2.73
CA LYS A 139 6.56 8.08 -3.31
C LYS A 139 5.58 8.78 -2.39
N LEU A 140 4.81 9.75 -2.89
CA LEU A 140 3.82 10.48 -2.12
C LEU A 140 2.40 10.06 -2.51
N GLU A 141 1.56 9.81 -1.51
CA GLU A 141 0.11 9.67 -1.65
C GLU A 141 -0.57 10.96 -1.17
N ASN A 142 -1.47 11.52 -1.98
CA ASN A 142 -2.22 12.70 -1.55
C ASN A 142 -3.40 12.30 -0.65
N ARG A 143 -3.53 13.02 0.46
CA ARG A 143 -4.67 12.95 1.39
C ARG A 143 -5.27 14.34 1.54
N VAL A 144 -6.57 14.46 1.27
CA VAL A 144 -7.28 15.72 1.48
C VAL A 144 -7.56 15.90 2.97
N ASP A 145 -7.14 17.04 3.51
CA ASP A 145 -7.36 17.47 4.89
C ASP A 145 -7.78 18.93 4.91
N GLN A 146 -9.08 19.16 5.03
CA GLN A 146 -9.68 20.49 5.04
C GLN A 146 -9.31 21.31 6.30
N SER A 147 -8.78 20.65 7.34
CA SER A 147 -8.38 21.35 8.57
C SER A 147 -7.12 22.22 8.42
N LEU A 148 -6.39 22.08 7.30
CA LEU A 148 -5.16 22.84 7.06
C LEU A 148 -5.39 24.31 6.69
N ILE A 149 -6.63 24.70 6.34
CA ILE A 149 -7.01 26.04 5.86
C ILE A 149 -6.35 26.37 4.51
N GLY A 150 -5.09 25.98 4.30
CA GLY A 150 -4.29 26.16 3.09
C GLY A 150 -2.86 25.66 3.27
N GLY A 151 -2.08 25.66 2.16
CA GLY A 151 -0.74 25.09 2.14
C GLY A 151 -0.73 23.56 2.07
N ILE A 152 0.40 22.97 2.41
CA ILE A 152 0.62 21.53 2.39
C ILE A 152 1.37 21.06 3.63
N LYS A 153 1.17 19.79 3.99
CA LYS A 153 1.90 19.11 5.04
C LYS A 153 2.37 17.76 4.50
N ILE A 154 3.66 17.48 4.60
CA ILE A 154 4.26 16.26 4.07
C ILE A 154 4.79 15.42 5.22
N GLN A 155 4.45 14.14 5.22
CA GLN A 155 4.92 13.15 6.19
C GLN A 155 5.64 12.02 5.44
N VAL A 156 6.93 11.79 5.76
CA VAL A 156 7.75 10.72 5.20
C VAL A 156 8.57 10.08 6.30
N GLY A 157 8.45 8.76 6.49
CA GLY A 157 9.30 8.00 7.41
C GLY A 157 9.37 8.58 8.82
N GLY A 158 8.25 9.02 9.39
CA GLY A 158 8.18 9.65 10.71
C GLY A 158 8.61 11.13 10.76
N LYS A 159 9.22 11.67 9.71
CA LYS A 159 9.50 13.11 9.59
C LYS A 159 8.27 13.83 9.04
N MET A 160 8.02 15.03 9.57
CA MET A 160 6.90 15.87 9.17
C MET A 160 7.42 17.24 8.78
N ILE A 161 7.06 17.67 7.58
CA ILE A 161 7.32 19.02 7.06
C ILE A 161 5.98 19.69 6.91
N ASP A 162 5.74 20.72 7.71
CA ASP A 162 4.48 21.46 7.74
C ASP A 162 4.71 22.85 7.16
N GLN A 163 4.11 23.09 5.99
CA GLN A 163 4.05 24.37 5.29
C GLN A 163 2.59 24.78 5.10
N SER A 164 1.74 24.45 6.08
CA SER A 164 0.35 24.87 6.10
C SER A 164 0.18 26.21 6.80
N TYR A 165 -0.79 26.98 6.37
CA TYR A 165 -1.13 28.26 7.05
C TYR A 165 -1.51 28.03 8.51
N LYS A 166 -2.12 26.90 8.83
CA LYS A 166 -2.41 26.52 10.21
C LYS A 166 -1.12 26.35 11.03
N GLY A 167 -0.12 25.65 10.49
CA GLY A 167 1.17 25.48 11.15
C GLY A 167 1.92 26.80 11.36
N ASP A 168 1.84 27.71 10.38
CA ASP A 168 2.42 29.04 10.50
C ASP A 168 1.74 29.88 11.59
N LEU A 169 0.41 29.87 11.65
CA LEU A 169 -0.35 30.55 12.69
C LEU A 169 -0.07 29.98 14.10
N GLU A 170 0.04 28.67 14.24
CA GLU A 170 0.39 28.04 15.52
C GLU A 170 1.82 28.39 15.96
N ARG A 171 2.78 28.52 15.04
CA ARG A 171 4.13 28.99 15.34
C ARG A 171 4.16 30.44 15.81
N LEU A 172 3.48 31.33 15.09
CA LEU A 172 3.36 32.73 15.46
C LEU A 172 2.70 32.92 16.83
N ARG A 173 1.62 32.15 17.10
CA ARG A 173 0.98 32.18 18.41
C ARG A 173 1.94 31.78 19.54
N LYS A 174 2.71 30.70 19.37
CA LYS A 174 3.70 30.27 20.38
C LYS A 174 4.82 31.28 20.60
N GLU A 175 5.25 31.95 19.52
CA GLU A 175 6.27 33.01 19.63
C GLU A 175 5.75 34.22 20.42
N LEU A 176 4.46 34.56 20.29
CA LEU A 176 3.83 35.64 21.04
C LEU A 176 3.55 35.27 22.50
N GLU A 177 3.23 33.99 22.78
CA GLU A 177 2.99 33.49 24.16
C GLU A 177 4.28 33.35 24.99
N ASN A 178 5.45 33.30 24.33
CA ASN A 178 6.77 33.17 24.99
C ASN A 178 7.55 34.52 25.12
N GLN A 179 6.92 35.64 24.74
CA GLN A 179 7.42 37.00 25.00
C GLN A 179 6.76 37.60 26.24
#